data_864f39fdd1e5151ec1c3340dfe55d98d
#
_entry.id   864f39fdd1e5151ec1c3340dfe55d98d
#
_cell.length_a   1.000
_cell.length_b   1.000
_cell.length_c   1.000
_cell.angle_alpha   90.00
_cell.angle_beta   90.00
_cell.angle_gamma   90.00
#
_symmetry.space_group_name_H-M   'P 1'
#
loop_
_entity.id
_entity.type
_entity.pdbx_description
1 polymer ?
#
loop_
_entity_poly.entity_id
_entity_poly.type
_entity_poly.pdbx_seq_one_letter_code
_entity_poly.pdbx_strand_id
1 'polypeptide(L)' 'MDGQCYALLIDADNVSAKYIKPILTELARYGNITYKRIYGDWTSTQHSSWKDELLKNSITPIQQFKKL' A
#
# COMPACT_ATOMS: atom_id res chain seq x y z
N MET A 1 -20.26 -4.55 -17.80
CA MET A 1 -20.48 -4.95 -16.44
C MET A 1 -19.61 -4.19 -15.49
N ASP A 2 -20.21 -3.77 -14.49
CA ASP A 2 -19.48 -2.93 -13.56
C ASP A 2 -18.61 -3.76 -12.67
N GLY A 3 -17.36 -3.44 -12.66
CA GLY A 3 -16.44 -4.05 -11.74
C GLY A 3 -16.70 -3.58 -10.33
N GLN A 4 -16.19 -4.32 -9.37
CA GLN A 4 -16.22 -3.88 -8.00
C GLN A 4 -15.15 -2.83 -7.77
N CYS A 5 -15.38 -1.99 -6.78
CA CYS A 5 -14.40 -1.00 -6.36
C CYS A 5 -13.81 -1.40 -5.02
N TYR A 6 -12.50 -1.34 -4.92
CA TYR A 6 -11.79 -1.74 -3.72
C TYR A 6 -11.00 -0.59 -3.13
N ALA A 7 -10.91 -0.57 -1.83
CA ALA A 7 -9.97 0.26 -1.10
C ALA A 7 -8.87 -0.65 -0.57
N LEU A 8 -7.63 -0.37 -0.94
CA LEU A 8 -6.50 -1.15 -0.45
C LEU A 8 -5.83 -0.42 0.71
N LEU A 9 -5.86 -1.03 1.87
CA LEU A 9 -5.23 -0.50 3.07
C LEU A 9 -4.12 -1.45 3.47
N ILE A 10 -2.90 -0.93 3.55
CA ILE A 10 -1.71 -1.73 3.80
C ILE A 10 -1.10 -1.32 5.13
N ASP A 11 -0.67 -2.32 5.90
CA ASP A 11 0.11 -2.09 7.11
C ASP A 11 1.58 -2.35 6.77
N ALA A 12 2.38 -1.30 6.74
CA ALA A 12 3.78 -1.38 6.33
C ALA A 12 4.63 -2.25 7.25
N ASP A 13 4.20 -2.45 8.49
CA ASP A 13 4.93 -3.32 9.43
C ASP A 13 4.76 -4.80 9.10
N ASN A 14 3.66 -5.14 8.43
CA ASN A 14 3.30 -6.54 8.21
C ASN A 14 3.47 -7.00 6.77
N VAL A 15 3.74 -6.08 5.83
CA VAL A 15 3.86 -6.43 4.43
C VAL A 15 5.16 -5.85 3.87
N SER A 16 5.91 -6.67 3.16
CA SER A 16 7.11 -6.20 2.50
C SER A 16 6.79 -5.50 1.18
N ALA A 17 7.55 -4.46 0.87
CA ALA A 17 7.35 -3.68 -0.35
C ALA A 17 7.41 -4.53 -1.62
N LYS A 18 8.16 -5.61 -1.61
CA LYS A 18 8.31 -6.48 -2.79
C LYS A 18 7.02 -7.18 -3.19
N TYR A 19 6.02 -7.24 -2.29
CA TYR A 19 4.76 -7.89 -2.57
C TYR A 19 3.70 -6.97 -3.16
N ILE A 20 3.97 -5.66 -3.21
CA ILE A 20 2.92 -4.72 -3.62
C ILE A 20 2.49 -4.92 -5.07
N LYS A 21 3.43 -5.12 -5.96
CA LYS A 21 3.10 -5.31 -7.37
C LYS A 21 2.26 -6.56 -7.61
N PRO A 22 2.64 -7.73 -7.05
CA PRO A 22 1.78 -8.91 -7.16
C PRO A 22 0.39 -8.70 -6.56
N ILE A 23 0.30 -8.01 -5.43
CA ILE A 23 -0.99 -7.74 -4.79
C ILE A 23 -1.87 -6.88 -5.70
N LEU A 24 -1.32 -5.80 -6.25
CA LEU A 24 -2.09 -4.92 -7.13
C LEU A 24 -2.51 -5.63 -8.40
N THR A 25 -1.62 -6.45 -8.96
CA THR A 25 -1.93 -7.23 -10.16
C THR A 25 -3.09 -8.18 -9.90
N GLU A 26 -3.05 -8.87 -8.76
CA GLU A 26 -4.10 -9.82 -8.43
C GLU A 26 -5.44 -9.12 -8.18
N LEU A 27 -5.43 -8.03 -7.42
CA LEU A 27 -6.66 -7.30 -7.13
C LEU A 27 -7.27 -6.69 -8.39
N ALA A 28 -6.46 -6.25 -9.32
CA ALA A 28 -6.96 -5.66 -10.57
C ALA A 28 -7.77 -6.64 -11.40
N ARG A 29 -7.62 -7.94 -11.16
CA ARG A 29 -8.41 -8.96 -11.83
C ARG A 29 -9.87 -8.98 -11.38
N TYR A 30 -10.13 -8.44 -10.20
CA TYR A 30 -11.46 -8.50 -9.59
C TYR A 30 -12.22 -7.19 -9.65
N GLY A 31 -11.54 -6.08 -9.91
CA GLY A 31 -12.21 -4.80 -9.98
C GLY A 31 -11.23 -3.64 -9.96
N ASN A 32 -11.76 -2.46 -9.68
CA ASN A 32 -10.97 -1.24 -9.65
C ASN A 32 -10.52 -0.94 -8.23
N ILE A 33 -9.23 -0.56 -8.09
CA ILE A 33 -8.69 -0.13 -6.81
C ILE A 33 -8.79 1.39 -6.77
N THR A 34 -9.73 1.92 -5.98
CA THR A 34 -10.01 3.36 -5.94
C THR A 34 -9.15 4.10 -4.91
N TYR A 35 -8.79 3.42 -3.84
CA TYR A 35 -7.90 3.96 -2.82
C TYR A 35 -6.75 3.02 -2.59
N LYS A 36 -5.55 3.60 -2.47
CA LYS A 36 -4.37 2.84 -2.10
C LYS A 36 -3.67 3.63 -1.01
N ARG A 37 -3.75 3.16 0.22
CA ARG A 37 -3.14 3.81 1.37
C ARG A 37 -2.30 2.83 2.16
N ILE A 38 -1.18 3.31 2.65
CA ILE A 38 -0.29 2.50 3.45
C ILE A 38 0.03 3.22 4.76
N TYR A 39 -0.15 2.50 5.84
CA TYR A 39 0.01 3.01 7.20
C TYR A 39 1.34 2.53 7.76
N GLY A 40 2.12 3.44 8.28
CA GLY A 40 3.40 3.10 8.87
C GLY A 40 4.06 4.30 9.49
N ASP A 41 5.15 4.05 10.19
CA ASP A 41 5.97 5.12 10.74
C ASP A 41 7.03 5.49 9.71
N TRP A 42 6.76 6.53 8.95
CA TRP A 42 7.63 6.94 7.86
C TRP A 42 8.86 7.69 8.32
N THR A 43 8.97 7.94 9.62
CA THR A 43 10.20 8.47 10.20
C THR A 43 11.23 7.37 10.42
N SER A 44 10.81 6.11 10.36
CA SER A 44 11.69 4.97 10.55
C SER A 44 12.40 4.62 9.25
N THR A 45 13.68 4.27 9.34
CA THR A 45 14.45 3.86 8.18
C THR A 45 14.06 2.46 7.67
N GLN A 46 13.43 1.66 8.51
CA GLN A 46 13.05 0.30 8.10
C GLN A 46 12.00 0.28 6.99
N HIS A 47 11.32 1.41 6.75
CA HIS A 47 10.34 1.49 5.68
C HIS A 47 10.87 2.18 4.43
N SER A 48 12.18 2.41 4.34
CA SER A 48 12.74 3.13 3.20
C SER A 48 12.52 2.42 1.87
N SER A 49 12.42 1.08 1.89
CA SER A 49 12.20 0.30 0.67
C SER A 49 10.84 0.58 0.02
N TRP A 50 9.90 1.15 0.77
CA TRP A 50 8.58 1.46 0.24
C TRP A 50 8.55 2.71 -0.63
N LYS A 51 9.53 3.61 -0.50
CA LYS A 51 9.45 4.92 -1.14
C LYS A 51 9.24 4.85 -2.65
N ASP A 52 10.04 4.03 -3.32
CA ASP A 52 9.91 3.89 -4.77
C ASP A 52 8.58 3.26 -5.16
N GLU A 53 8.14 2.27 -4.39
CA GLU A 53 6.89 1.58 -4.67
C GLU A 53 5.68 2.49 -4.46
N LEU A 54 5.75 3.40 -3.49
CA LEU A 54 4.66 4.36 -3.27
C LEU A 54 4.49 5.26 -4.49
N LEU A 55 5.61 5.74 -5.04
CA LEU A 55 5.57 6.62 -6.21
C LEU A 55 5.12 5.87 -7.45
N LYS A 56 5.67 4.68 -7.69
CA LYS A 56 5.34 3.89 -8.88
C LYS A 56 3.88 3.49 -8.94
N ASN A 57 3.28 3.25 -7.79
CA ASN A 57 1.94 2.67 -7.71
C ASN A 57 0.89 3.64 -7.20
N SER A 58 1.25 4.90 -7.03
CA SER A 58 0.33 5.95 -6.54
C SER A 58 -0.32 5.59 -5.21
N ILE A 59 0.49 5.08 -4.28
CA ILE A 59 0.01 4.73 -2.94
C ILE A 59 0.26 5.91 -2.02
N THR A 60 -0.76 6.30 -1.28
CA THR A 60 -0.67 7.43 -0.35
C THR A 60 -0.17 6.95 1.02
N PRO A 61 0.99 7.44 1.48
CA PRO A 61 1.48 7.07 2.80
C PRO A 61 0.74 7.87 3.89
N ILE A 62 0.35 7.17 4.95
CA ILE A 62 -0.28 7.77 6.11
C ILE A 62 0.63 7.50 7.30
N GLN A 63 0.98 8.56 8.01
CA GLN A 63 1.84 8.44 9.19
C GLN A 63 1.06 7.81 10.34
N GLN A 64 1.62 6.80 10.94
CA GLN A 64 1.05 6.15 12.11
C GLN A 64 2.15 6.02 13.16
N PHE A 65 2.02 6.75 14.24
CA PHE A 65 2.98 6.67 15.33
C PHE A 65 2.72 5.44 16.17
N LYS A 66 3.78 4.78 16.57
CA LYS A 66 3.64 3.62 17.42
C LYS A 66 3.27 4.05 18.83
N LYS A 67 2.38 3.28 19.45
CA LYS A 67 2.09 3.45 20.87
C LYS A 67 3.24 2.87 21.67
N LEU A 68 3.58 3.55 22.72
CA LEU A 68 4.60 3.07 23.64
C LEU A 68 4.00 2.11 24.65
#